data_61033eac87f8e3ee73eed226d3bb8dd9
#
_entry.id   61033eac87f8e3ee73eed226d3bb8dd9
#
_cell.length_a   1.000
_cell.length_b   1.000
_cell.length_c   1.000
_cell.angle_alpha   90.00
_cell.angle_beta   90.00
_cell.angle_gamma   90.00
#
_symmetry.space_group_name_H-M   'P 1'
#
loop_
_entity.id
_entity.type
_entity.pdbx_description
1 polymer ?
#
loop_
_entity_poly.entity_id
_entity_poly.type
_entity_poly.pdbx_seq_one_letter_code
_entity_poly.pdbx_strand_id
1 'polypeptide(L)'
;MAYWSKFIYEKNTYIIDLDTISAFSSELDNKRITFWLPNSSQPIILHPQGNHEAYKQVLDYLKKTIDRNSTRGSWIKINFDRKEFAIDLSRISSFICEQNGRLISFFLPDSATNIILMREGNSDDYQKIQEYIKNTTGQSLP
;
A
#
# COMPACT_ATOMS: atom_id res chain seq x y z
N MET A 1 -10.56 -12.61 -8.46
CA MET A 1 -11.35 -11.88 -9.45
C MET A 1 -10.72 -10.54 -9.72
N ALA A 2 -10.96 -10.00 -10.90
CA ALA A 2 -10.41 -8.71 -11.28
C ALA A 2 -11.35 -7.56 -10.88
N TYR A 3 -10.79 -6.38 -10.71
CA TYR A 3 -11.56 -5.17 -10.47
C TYR A 3 -11.10 -4.12 -11.48
N TRP A 4 -11.68 -4.16 -12.66
CA TRP A 4 -11.28 -3.28 -13.76
C TRP A 4 -11.86 -1.89 -13.62
N SER A 5 -11.02 -0.88 -13.80
CA SER A 5 -11.38 0.52 -13.74
C SER A 5 -10.85 1.24 -14.96
N LYS A 6 -11.67 2.14 -15.52
CA LYS A 6 -11.30 2.95 -16.68
C LYS A 6 -11.42 4.41 -16.33
N PHE A 7 -10.36 5.17 -16.55
CA PHE A 7 -10.38 6.61 -16.29
C PHE A 7 -9.33 7.32 -17.14
N ILE A 8 -9.47 8.64 -17.20
CA ILE A 8 -8.51 9.49 -17.90
C ILE A 8 -7.54 10.06 -16.89
N TYR A 9 -6.26 9.95 -17.20
CA TYR A 9 -5.19 10.49 -16.38
C TYR A 9 -4.11 11.05 -17.29
N GLU A 10 -3.75 12.32 -17.12
CA GLU A 10 -2.75 13.02 -17.93
C GLU A 10 -2.99 12.82 -19.44
N LYS A 11 -4.23 13.05 -19.87
CA LYS A 11 -4.66 12.99 -21.26
C LYS A 11 -4.67 11.59 -21.88
N ASN A 12 -4.36 10.57 -21.09
CA ASN A 12 -4.41 9.18 -21.55
C ASN A 12 -5.55 8.44 -20.90
N THR A 13 -6.10 7.47 -21.60
CA THR A 13 -7.10 6.57 -21.04
C THR A 13 -6.38 5.35 -20.46
N TYR A 14 -6.61 5.09 -19.18
CA TYR A 14 -6.06 3.94 -18.49
C TYR A 14 -7.16 2.93 -18.20
N ILE A 15 -6.85 1.67 -18.42
CA ILE A 15 -7.71 0.56 -18.03
C ILE A 15 -6.87 -0.31 -17.12
N ILE A 16 -7.20 -0.33 -15.83
CA ILE A 16 -6.36 -0.94 -14.81
C ILE A 16 -7.18 -1.91 -13.97
N ASP A 17 -6.63 -3.10 -13.76
CA ASP A 17 -7.15 -4.03 -12.77
C ASP A 17 -6.60 -3.64 -11.40
N LEU A 18 -7.42 -3.00 -10.58
CA LEU A 18 -6.99 -2.51 -9.27
C LEU A 18 -6.60 -3.65 -8.33
N ASP A 19 -7.08 -4.88 -8.55
CA ASP A 19 -6.68 -6.04 -7.77
C ASP A 19 -5.21 -6.43 -7.99
N THR A 20 -4.55 -5.88 -9.00
CA THR A 20 -3.12 -6.14 -9.25
C THR A 20 -2.22 -5.14 -8.54
N ILE A 21 -2.77 -4.09 -7.96
CA ILE A 21 -1.99 -3.06 -7.30
C ILE A 21 -1.59 -3.55 -5.91
N SER A 22 -0.31 -3.40 -5.57
CA SER A 22 0.25 -3.91 -4.31
C SER A 22 0.14 -2.93 -3.15
N ALA A 23 0.06 -1.64 -3.43
CA ALA A 23 0.01 -0.63 -2.39
C ALA A 23 -0.64 0.65 -2.89
N PHE A 24 -1.36 1.30 -1.99
CA PHE A 24 -1.93 2.63 -2.21
C PHE A 24 -1.47 3.52 -1.06
N SER A 25 -1.19 4.79 -1.35
CA SER A 25 -0.92 5.76 -0.29
C SER A 25 -1.88 6.94 -0.40
N SER A 26 -2.30 7.45 0.74
CA SER A 26 -3.15 8.63 0.82
C SER A 26 -2.46 9.67 1.70
N GLU A 27 -2.26 10.87 1.18
CA GLU A 27 -1.64 11.94 1.96
C GLU A 27 -2.63 12.49 2.97
N LEU A 28 -2.18 12.69 4.19
CA LEU A 28 -3.04 13.17 5.27
C LEU A 28 -3.50 14.60 5.05
N ASP A 29 -2.68 15.43 4.42
CA ASP A 29 -2.97 16.85 4.23
C ASP A 29 -3.96 17.11 3.11
N ASN A 30 -3.64 16.70 1.89
CA ASN A 30 -4.41 17.03 0.69
C ASN A 30 -5.23 15.88 0.13
N LYS A 31 -5.15 14.72 0.77
CA LYS A 31 -5.93 13.52 0.40
C LYS A 31 -5.59 12.94 -0.96
N ARG A 32 -4.46 13.30 -1.56
CA ARG A 32 -4.04 12.69 -2.82
C ARG A 32 -3.82 11.19 -2.62
N ILE A 33 -4.26 10.40 -3.59
CA ILE A 33 -4.02 8.96 -3.60
C ILE A 33 -2.96 8.66 -4.65
N THR A 34 -1.94 7.89 -4.25
CA THR A 34 -0.89 7.45 -5.15
C THR A 34 -0.84 5.93 -5.16
N PHE A 35 -0.69 5.35 -6.35
CA PHE A 35 -0.40 3.93 -6.47
C PHE A 35 0.52 3.72 -7.68
N TRP A 36 1.10 2.54 -7.78
CA TRP A 36 2.11 2.25 -8.79
C TRP A 36 1.64 1.10 -9.67
N LEU A 37 1.82 1.27 -10.99
CA LEU A 37 1.44 0.23 -11.95
C LEU A 37 2.38 -0.97 -11.82
N PRO A 38 1.86 -2.21 -11.92
CA PRO A 38 2.71 -3.40 -11.84
C PRO A 38 3.79 -3.42 -12.93
N ASN A 39 4.97 -3.90 -12.55
CA ASN A 39 6.13 -4.00 -13.43
C ASN A 39 6.61 -2.65 -13.98
N SER A 40 6.31 -1.60 -13.26
CA SER A 40 6.69 -0.24 -13.61
C SER A 40 6.93 0.53 -12.33
N SER A 41 7.84 1.47 -12.34
CA SER A 41 8.02 2.38 -11.21
C SER A 41 7.18 3.65 -11.37
N GLN A 42 6.31 3.69 -12.38
CA GLN A 42 5.51 4.88 -12.66
C GLN A 42 4.38 5.02 -11.65
N PRO A 43 4.31 6.16 -10.93
CA PRO A 43 3.20 6.41 -10.04
C PRO A 43 2.00 7.01 -10.79
N ILE A 44 0.83 6.68 -10.31
CA ILE A 44 -0.41 7.36 -10.67
C ILE A 44 -0.82 8.19 -9.46
N ILE A 45 -0.90 9.50 -9.61
CA ILE A 45 -1.18 10.42 -8.52
C ILE A 45 -2.50 11.11 -8.78
N LEU A 46 -3.50 10.81 -7.95
CA LEU A 46 -4.86 11.29 -8.16
C LEU A 46 -5.22 12.36 -7.13
N HIS A 47 -5.60 13.53 -7.64
CA HIS A 47 -6.06 14.64 -6.81
C HIS A 47 -7.58 14.57 -6.65
N PRO A 48 -8.11 14.84 -5.45
CA PRO A 48 -9.56 14.75 -5.23
C PRO A 48 -10.39 15.61 -6.19
N GLN A 49 -9.90 16.78 -6.55
CA GLN A 49 -10.60 17.69 -7.45
C GLN A 49 -10.12 17.59 -8.88
N GLY A 50 -8.81 17.61 -9.08
CA GLY A 50 -8.23 17.60 -10.43
C GLY A 50 -8.45 16.31 -11.19
N ASN A 51 -8.57 15.19 -10.48
CA ASN A 51 -8.79 13.87 -11.07
C ASN A 51 -10.04 13.22 -10.46
N HIS A 52 -11.13 13.97 -10.38
CA HIS A 52 -12.31 13.59 -9.61
C HIS A 52 -12.85 12.19 -9.94
N GLU A 53 -13.04 11.89 -11.23
CA GLU A 53 -13.60 10.60 -11.63
C GLU A 53 -12.69 9.42 -11.27
N ALA A 54 -11.40 9.54 -11.59
CA ALA A 54 -10.42 8.52 -11.26
C ALA A 54 -10.28 8.36 -9.73
N TYR A 55 -10.22 9.49 -9.03
CA TYR A 55 -10.11 9.50 -7.57
C TYR A 55 -11.28 8.76 -6.94
N LYS A 56 -12.50 9.05 -7.40
CA LYS A 56 -13.70 8.41 -6.86
C LYS A 56 -13.68 6.89 -7.08
N GLN A 57 -13.28 6.45 -8.27
CA GLN A 57 -13.21 5.03 -8.57
C GLN A 57 -12.23 4.29 -7.67
N VAL A 58 -11.04 4.87 -7.46
CA VAL A 58 -10.03 4.25 -6.61
C VAL A 58 -10.47 4.28 -5.13
N LEU A 59 -11.04 5.41 -4.69
CA LEU A 59 -11.54 5.51 -3.32
C LEU A 59 -12.65 4.48 -3.05
N ASP A 60 -13.55 4.28 -4.00
CA ASP A 60 -14.60 3.27 -3.89
C ASP A 60 -14.01 1.86 -3.78
N TYR A 61 -12.98 1.58 -4.57
CA TYR A 61 -12.27 0.30 -4.49
C TYR A 61 -11.68 0.09 -3.10
N LEU A 62 -10.99 1.10 -2.57
CA LEU A 62 -10.38 1.01 -1.24
C LEU A 62 -11.43 0.74 -0.17
N LYS A 63 -12.56 1.44 -0.23
CA LYS A 63 -13.63 1.28 0.77
C LYS A 63 -14.35 -0.05 0.65
N LYS A 64 -14.68 -0.45 -0.57
CA LYS A 64 -15.49 -1.66 -0.79
C LYS A 64 -14.69 -2.94 -0.68
N THR A 65 -13.43 -2.89 -1.02
CA THR A 65 -12.61 -4.10 -1.14
C THR A 65 -11.62 -4.22 0.01
N ILE A 66 -10.79 -3.22 0.22
CA ILE A 66 -9.71 -3.30 1.21
C ILE A 66 -10.24 -3.09 2.62
N ASP A 67 -11.04 -2.05 2.84
CA ASP A 67 -11.57 -1.74 4.18
C ASP A 67 -12.51 -2.83 4.71
N ARG A 68 -13.15 -3.57 3.82
CA ARG A 68 -14.07 -4.65 4.19
C ARG A 68 -13.43 -6.03 4.15
N ASN A 69 -12.12 -6.11 3.92
CA ASN A 69 -11.41 -7.38 3.78
C ASN A 69 -12.03 -8.30 2.72
N SER A 70 -12.56 -7.71 1.65
CA SER A 70 -13.21 -8.45 0.58
C SER A 70 -12.25 -8.83 -0.54
N THR A 71 -10.98 -8.46 -0.41
CA THR A 71 -9.97 -8.71 -1.41
C THR A 71 -9.09 -9.89 -1.01
N ARG A 72 -8.33 -10.41 -1.97
CA ARG A 72 -7.31 -11.41 -1.71
C ARG A 72 -6.09 -10.74 -1.09
N GLY A 73 -5.27 -11.54 -0.43
CA GLY A 73 -4.02 -11.07 0.14
C GLY A 73 -4.16 -10.67 1.59
N SER A 74 -3.13 -10.03 2.09
CA SER A 74 -3.02 -9.66 3.50
C SER A 74 -2.84 -8.15 3.60
N TRP A 75 -3.93 -7.43 3.44
CA TRP A 75 -3.91 -5.97 3.44
C TRP A 75 -3.84 -5.43 4.86
N ILE A 76 -2.93 -4.48 5.07
CA ILE A 76 -2.86 -3.72 6.31
C ILE A 76 -2.78 -2.23 5.99
N LYS A 77 -3.10 -1.42 6.99
CA LYS A 77 -2.92 0.04 6.90
C LYS A 77 -1.87 0.45 7.89
N ILE A 78 -0.91 1.25 7.43
CA ILE A 78 0.13 1.80 8.27
C ILE A 78 0.32 3.28 7.98
N ASN A 79 0.85 4.02 8.95
CA ASN A 79 1.18 5.42 8.79
C ASN A 79 2.69 5.56 8.68
N PHE A 80 3.13 6.22 7.62
CA PHE A 80 4.55 6.44 7.37
C PHE A 80 4.72 7.70 6.53
N ASP A 81 5.63 8.56 6.92
CA ASP A 81 5.97 9.77 6.15
C ASP A 81 4.74 10.62 5.81
N ARG A 82 3.89 10.87 6.81
CA ARG A 82 2.66 11.68 6.70
C ARG A 82 1.65 11.15 5.69
N LYS A 83 1.71 9.86 5.44
CA LYS A 83 0.76 9.19 4.53
C LYS A 83 0.21 7.96 5.21
N GLU A 84 -1.01 7.61 4.84
CA GLU A 84 -1.57 6.32 5.20
C GLU A 84 -1.36 5.39 4.01
N PHE A 85 -0.69 4.27 4.25
CA PHE A 85 -0.46 3.26 3.23
C PHE A 85 -1.39 2.08 3.47
N ALA A 86 -2.03 1.62 2.41
CA ALA A 86 -2.70 0.32 2.38
C ALA A 86 -1.82 -0.61 1.57
N ILE A 87 -1.30 -1.65 2.18
CA ILE A 87 -0.29 -2.52 1.58
C ILE A 87 -0.71 -3.97 1.67
N ASP A 88 -0.59 -4.68 0.56
CA ASP A 88 -0.77 -6.13 0.56
C ASP A 88 0.56 -6.79 0.92
N LEU A 89 0.68 -7.23 2.17
CA LEU A 89 1.91 -7.83 2.67
C LEU A 89 2.25 -9.14 1.96
N SER A 90 1.26 -9.81 1.37
CA SER A 90 1.53 -11.06 0.66
C SER A 90 2.38 -10.85 -0.60
N ARG A 91 2.52 -9.61 -1.05
CA ARG A 91 3.34 -9.26 -2.21
C ARG A 91 4.71 -8.73 -1.83
N ILE A 92 4.98 -8.60 -0.55
CA ILE A 92 6.30 -8.21 -0.07
C ILE A 92 7.16 -9.46 0.03
N SER A 93 8.31 -9.46 -0.63
CA SER A 93 9.15 -10.65 -0.71
C SER A 93 10.26 -10.69 0.33
N SER A 94 10.58 -9.57 0.97
CA SER A 94 11.62 -9.55 1.99
C SER A 94 11.38 -8.45 3.01
N PHE A 95 11.69 -8.78 4.25
CA PHE A 95 11.67 -7.83 5.35
C PHE A 95 13.05 -7.80 5.99
N ILE A 96 13.54 -6.63 6.33
CA ILE A 96 14.85 -6.47 6.95
C ILE A 96 14.64 -5.98 8.36
N CYS A 97 15.15 -6.74 9.33
CA CYS A 97 15.12 -6.36 10.74
C CYS A 97 16.52 -5.90 11.13
N GLU A 98 16.65 -4.67 11.58
CA GLU A 98 17.94 -4.07 11.89
C GLU A 98 18.00 -3.62 13.34
N GLN A 99 19.21 -3.36 13.81
CA GLN A 99 19.47 -2.82 15.15
C GLN A 99 18.85 -3.67 16.26
N ASN A 100 19.02 -4.99 16.16
CA ASN A 100 18.51 -5.94 17.17
C ASN A 100 17.02 -5.82 17.44
N GLY A 101 16.24 -5.65 16.37
CA GLY A 101 14.79 -5.61 16.49
C GLY A 101 14.21 -4.23 16.70
N ARG A 102 15.01 -3.18 16.59
CA ARG A 102 14.50 -1.81 16.73
C ARG A 102 13.77 -1.32 15.50
N LEU A 103 14.05 -1.93 14.34
CA LEU A 103 13.64 -1.40 13.07
C LEU A 103 13.27 -2.53 12.11
N ILE A 104 12.16 -2.40 11.43
CA ILE A 104 11.80 -3.26 10.31
C ILE A 104 11.68 -2.38 9.07
N SER A 105 12.25 -2.81 7.96
CA SER A 105 12.09 -2.12 6.70
C SER A 105 11.75 -3.09 5.57
N PHE A 106 11.05 -2.58 4.57
CA PHE A 106 10.75 -3.33 3.35
C PHE A 106 10.43 -2.35 2.23
N PHE A 107 10.68 -2.78 1.01
CA PHE A 107 10.36 -1.99 -0.17
C PHE A 107 8.99 -2.36 -0.71
N LEU A 108 8.22 -1.35 -1.13
CA LEU A 108 6.97 -1.59 -1.84
C LEU A 108 7.27 -2.13 -3.23
N PRO A 109 6.54 -3.16 -3.69
CA PRO A 109 6.68 -3.62 -5.06
C PRO A 109 6.33 -2.51 -6.04
N ASP A 110 7.01 -2.51 -7.18
CA ASP A 110 6.75 -1.56 -8.28
C ASP A 110 7.03 -0.11 -7.90
N SER A 111 7.83 0.12 -6.85
CA SER A 111 8.12 1.45 -6.33
C SER A 111 9.51 1.46 -5.73
N ALA A 112 10.13 2.62 -5.67
CA ALA A 112 11.38 2.81 -4.94
C ALA A 112 11.14 3.14 -3.46
N THR A 113 9.90 3.12 -3.01
CA THR A 113 9.56 3.50 -1.64
C THR A 113 9.99 2.42 -0.65
N ASN A 114 10.80 2.82 0.33
CA ASN A 114 11.24 1.96 1.42
C ASN A 114 10.47 2.33 2.68
N ILE A 115 9.66 1.41 3.18
CA ILE A 115 8.89 1.61 4.42
C ILE A 115 9.80 1.24 5.58
N ILE A 116 9.93 2.15 6.55
CA ILE A 116 10.78 1.95 7.73
C ILE A 116 9.92 2.16 8.97
N LEU A 117 9.79 1.13 9.79
CA LEU A 117 8.99 1.19 11.00
C LEU A 117 9.87 0.99 12.22
N MET A 118 9.78 1.93 13.15
CA MET A 118 10.53 1.88 14.41
C MET A 118 9.69 1.19 15.47
N ARG A 119 10.30 0.29 16.22
CA ARG A 119 9.60 -0.44 17.27
C ARG A 119 8.96 0.48 18.31
N GLU A 120 9.65 1.55 18.69
CA GLU A 120 9.15 2.48 19.69
C GLU A 120 8.21 3.53 19.08
N GLY A 121 8.60 4.13 17.95
CA GLY A 121 7.84 5.20 17.35
C GLY A 121 6.59 4.75 16.60
N ASN A 122 6.61 3.53 16.08
CA ASN A 122 5.51 2.96 15.28
C ASN A 122 5.08 1.62 15.85
N SER A 123 4.89 1.54 17.16
CA SER A 123 4.71 0.25 17.86
C SER A 123 3.54 -0.58 17.31
N ASP A 124 2.41 0.04 17.02
CA ASP A 124 1.25 -0.70 16.52
C ASP A 124 1.52 -1.25 15.12
N ASP A 125 2.09 -0.43 14.24
CA ASP A 125 2.39 -0.86 12.88
C ASP A 125 3.52 -1.89 12.86
N TYR A 126 4.55 -1.69 13.70
CA TYR A 126 5.62 -2.66 13.86
C TYR A 126 5.07 -4.02 14.27
N GLN A 127 4.15 -4.04 15.23
CA GLN A 127 3.54 -5.27 15.70
C GLN A 127 2.73 -5.97 14.62
N LYS A 128 2.01 -5.23 13.80
CA LYS A 128 1.26 -5.80 12.67
C LYS A 128 2.17 -6.57 11.72
N ILE A 129 3.31 -5.98 11.38
CA ILE A 129 4.29 -6.62 10.49
C ILE A 129 4.90 -7.85 11.18
N GLN A 130 5.27 -7.73 12.43
CA GLN A 130 5.86 -8.81 13.20
C GLN A 130 4.92 -10.01 13.27
N GLU A 131 3.65 -9.78 13.55
CA GLU A 131 2.65 -10.84 13.60
C GLU A 131 2.43 -11.49 12.23
N TYR A 132 2.39 -10.69 11.18
CA TYR A 132 2.25 -11.21 9.82
C TYR A 132 3.42 -12.14 9.48
N ILE A 133 4.65 -11.72 9.77
CA ILE A 133 5.85 -12.51 9.48
C ILE A 133 5.78 -13.85 10.24
N LYS A 134 5.47 -13.78 11.53
CA LYS A 134 5.40 -15.01 12.34
C LYS A 134 4.33 -15.96 11.85
N ASN A 135 3.13 -15.44 11.57
CA ASN A 135 2.00 -16.28 11.14
C ASN A 135 2.19 -16.86 9.75
N THR A 136 2.90 -16.15 8.89
CA THR A 136 3.07 -16.55 7.48
C THR A 136 4.30 -17.42 7.28
N THR A 137 5.42 -17.09 7.93
CA THR A 137 6.71 -17.76 7.71
C THR A 137 7.10 -18.71 8.82
N GLY A 138 6.48 -18.60 10.00
CA GLY A 138 6.88 -19.34 11.18
C GLY A 138 8.13 -18.78 11.84
N GLN A 139 8.69 -17.70 11.34
CA GLN A 139 9.91 -17.10 11.86
C GLN A 139 9.56 -15.96 12.80
N SER A 140 10.27 -15.88 13.94
CA SER A 140 10.11 -14.79 14.87
C SER A 140 11.28 -13.81 14.72
N LEU A 141 10.99 -12.52 14.86
CA LEU A 141 12.01 -11.49 14.82
C LEU A 141 12.69 -11.35 16.18
N PRO A 142 13.93 -10.87 16.20
CA PRO A 142 14.65 -10.65 17.47
C PRO A 142 13.95 -9.65 18.38
#